data_9d744f88594c02b10487990950a7a663
#
_entry.id   9d744f88594c02b10487990950a7a663
#
_cell.length_a   1.000
_cell.length_b   1.000
_cell.length_c   1.000
_cell.angle_alpha   90.00
_cell.angle_beta   90.00
_cell.angle_gamma   90.00
#
_symmetry.space_group_name_H-M   'P 1'
#
loop_
_entity.id
_entity.type
_entity.pdbx_description
1 polymer ?
#
loop_
_entity_poly.entity_id
_entity_poly.type
_entity_poly.pdbx_seq_one_letter_code
_entity_poly.pdbx_strand_id
1 'polypeptide(L)'
;QGAEIDAADIIIRLNKGFVTSAEAQGTRTNMVGLTPELTEAETENLFAPDFFLMLIPKMRHYRFYKSANVRATLFYRYRDWLADRKMIGRRPSSGFMAISWMVRLGAARSVTLYGFDFGATPTYYNPDGYMTPHDFAREAEIVREWARAGKISIVDPDDE
;
A
#
# COMPACT_ATOMS: atom_id res chain seq x y z
N GLN A 1 -14.04 12.73 0.82
CA GLN A 1 -13.39 11.59 0.12
C GLN A 1 -13.82 10.22 0.69
N GLY A 2 -14.14 10.10 2.01
CA GLY A 2 -14.44 8.82 2.64
C GLY A 2 -15.56 8.01 1.98
N ALA A 3 -16.66 8.66 1.61
CA ALA A 3 -17.77 8.01 0.91
C ALA A 3 -17.37 7.52 -0.51
N GLU A 4 -16.53 8.25 -1.19
CA GLU A 4 -15.99 7.86 -2.50
C GLU A 4 -15.05 6.67 -2.39
N ILE A 5 -14.17 6.68 -1.38
CA ILE A 5 -13.32 5.52 -1.06
C ILE A 5 -14.19 4.30 -0.77
N ASP A 6 -15.20 4.44 0.09
CA ASP A 6 -16.09 3.33 0.47
C ASP A 6 -16.96 2.81 -0.69
N ALA A 7 -17.13 3.58 -1.76
CA ALA A 7 -17.83 3.13 -2.97
C ALA A 7 -16.98 2.22 -3.89
N ALA A 8 -15.67 2.13 -3.68
CA ALA A 8 -14.80 1.26 -4.46
C ALA A 8 -15.11 -0.22 -4.22
N ASP A 9 -14.96 -1.06 -5.25
CA ASP A 9 -15.17 -2.52 -5.14
C ASP A 9 -14.17 -3.14 -4.15
N ILE A 10 -12.90 -2.71 -4.20
CA ILE A 10 -11.82 -3.21 -3.35
C ILE A 10 -11.02 -2.03 -2.79
N ILE A 11 -10.86 -2.01 -1.48
CA ILE A 11 -10.07 -1.01 -0.77
C ILE A 11 -8.84 -1.69 -0.17
N ILE A 12 -7.66 -1.18 -0.53
CA ILE A 12 -6.37 -1.67 -0.03
C ILE A 12 -5.76 -0.60 0.86
N ARG A 13 -5.57 -0.92 2.14
CA ARG A 13 -4.82 -0.07 3.08
C ARG A 13 -3.42 -0.61 3.30
N LEU A 14 -2.50 0.26 3.67
CA LEU A 14 -1.07 -0.11 3.77
C LEU A 14 -0.56 0.08 5.18
N ASN A 15 0.14 -0.93 5.69
CA ASN A 15 0.82 -0.89 7.00
C ASN A 15 -0.11 -0.39 8.12
N LYS A 16 0.32 0.67 8.83
CA LYS A 16 -0.40 1.31 9.93
C LYS A 16 -1.39 2.39 9.47
N GLY A 17 -1.79 2.38 8.20
CA GLY A 17 -2.77 3.32 7.63
C GLY A 17 -4.21 3.05 8.12
N PHE A 18 -4.41 2.98 9.44
CA PHE A 18 -5.71 2.82 10.06
C PHE A 18 -6.54 4.10 9.94
N VAL A 19 -7.85 3.94 9.96
CA VAL A 19 -8.78 5.05 9.79
C VAL A 19 -8.79 5.92 11.05
N THR A 20 -8.45 7.20 10.90
CA THR A 20 -8.53 8.22 11.96
C THR A 20 -9.74 9.12 11.77
N SER A 21 -10.23 9.25 10.54
CA SER A 21 -11.45 10.00 10.17
C SER A 21 -12.22 9.23 9.11
N ALA A 22 -13.40 8.74 9.48
CA ALA A 22 -14.28 8.05 8.54
C ALA A 22 -14.74 8.96 7.39
N GLU A 23 -14.94 10.25 7.67
CA GLU A 23 -15.37 11.25 6.69
C GLU A 23 -14.31 11.45 5.59
N ALA A 24 -13.03 11.50 5.98
CA ALA A 24 -11.92 11.70 5.04
C ALA A 24 -11.46 10.40 4.38
N GLN A 25 -11.46 9.29 5.12
CA GLN A 25 -10.75 8.06 4.73
C GLN A 25 -11.68 6.87 4.45
N GLY A 26 -12.99 6.99 4.69
CA GLY A 26 -13.92 5.87 4.66
C GLY A 26 -13.72 4.89 5.82
N THR A 27 -14.52 3.85 5.85
CA THR A 27 -14.51 2.85 6.95
C THR A 27 -14.18 1.45 6.50
N ARG A 28 -14.36 1.15 5.21
CA ARG A 28 -14.17 -0.19 4.67
C ARG A 28 -12.69 -0.51 4.46
N THR A 29 -12.36 -1.79 4.59
CA THR A 29 -11.04 -2.36 4.25
C THR A 29 -11.23 -3.78 3.75
N ASN A 30 -10.90 -4.05 2.50
CA ASN A 30 -10.94 -5.39 1.95
C ASN A 30 -9.57 -6.08 2.05
N MET A 31 -8.51 -5.32 1.84
CA MET A 31 -7.16 -5.86 1.86
C MET A 31 -6.21 -4.96 2.63
N VAL A 32 -5.28 -5.56 3.36
CA VAL A 32 -4.16 -4.83 3.98
C VAL A 32 -2.84 -5.29 3.39
N GLY A 33 -2.10 -4.34 2.85
CA GLY A 33 -0.72 -4.53 2.41
C GLY A 33 0.24 -4.40 3.60
N LEU A 34 0.90 -5.48 3.98
CA LEU A 34 1.70 -5.59 5.19
C LEU A 34 3.19 -5.70 4.92
N THR A 35 3.95 -4.99 5.75
CA THR A 35 5.33 -5.30 6.08
C THR A 35 5.40 -5.90 7.49
N PRO A 36 6.55 -6.45 7.96
CA PRO A 36 6.63 -7.11 9.27
C PRO A 36 6.52 -6.18 10.48
N GLU A 37 5.92 -5.01 10.33
CA GLU A 37 5.79 -4.00 11.38
C GLU A 37 4.49 -4.14 12.20
N LEU A 38 3.51 -4.88 11.67
CA LEU A 38 2.26 -5.19 12.37
C LEU A 38 2.17 -6.67 12.63
N THR A 39 1.69 -7.03 13.81
CA THR A 39 1.27 -8.39 14.11
C THR A 39 -0.09 -8.68 13.46
N GLU A 40 -0.40 -9.96 13.30
CA GLU A 40 -1.69 -10.39 12.79
C GLU A 40 -2.84 -9.89 13.68
N ALA A 41 -2.70 -9.99 15.01
CA ALA A 41 -3.70 -9.52 15.96
C ALA A 41 -3.95 -8.00 15.85
N GLU A 42 -2.89 -7.21 15.71
CA GLU A 42 -3.02 -5.76 15.48
C GLU A 42 -3.76 -5.48 14.17
N THR A 43 -3.45 -6.21 13.12
CA THR A 43 -4.09 -6.03 11.82
C THR A 43 -5.57 -6.39 11.85
N GLU A 44 -5.93 -7.51 12.50
CA GLU A 44 -7.33 -7.92 12.68
C GLU A 44 -8.11 -6.88 13.50
N ASN A 45 -7.53 -6.38 14.58
CA ASN A 45 -8.19 -5.38 15.43
C ASN A 45 -8.37 -4.02 14.75
N LEU A 46 -7.42 -3.63 13.89
CA LEU A 46 -7.44 -2.31 13.25
C LEU A 46 -8.27 -2.29 11.95
N PHE A 47 -8.32 -3.39 11.20
CA PHE A 47 -8.85 -3.39 9.84
C PHE A 47 -9.89 -4.47 9.57
N ALA A 48 -9.85 -5.61 10.28
CA ALA A 48 -10.66 -6.81 9.98
C ALA A 48 -10.76 -7.13 8.47
N PRO A 49 -9.63 -7.23 7.73
CA PRO A 49 -9.62 -7.33 6.28
C PRO A 49 -10.06 -8.71 5.80
N ASP A 50 -10.54 -8.81 4.56
CA ASP A 50 -10.84 -10.09 3.91
C ASP A 50 -9.54 -10.79 3.47
N PHE A 51 -8.51 -10.02 3.08
CA PHE A 51 -7.25 -10.51 2.51
C PHE A 51 -6.05 -9.78 3.07
N PHE A 52 -4.91 -10.49 3.08
CA PHE A 52 -3.60 -9.88 3.30
C PHE A 52 -2.79 -9.87 2.02
N LEU A 53 -2.07 -8.78 1.77
CA LEU A 53 -1.04 -8.69 0.74
C LEU A 53 0.31 -8.53 1.43
N MET A 54 1.10 -9.59 1.43
CA MET A 54 2.42 -9.60 2.04
C MET A 54 3.43 -8.92 1.11
N LEU A 55 3.79 -7.69 1.43
CA LEU A 55 4.76 -6.87 0.68
C LEU A 55 6.20 -7.14 1.14
N ILE A 56 6.53 -8.43 1.34
CA ILE A 56 7.81 -8.87 1.85
C ILE A 56 8.39 -9.93 0.93
N PRO A 57 9.43 -9.60 0.16
CA PRO A 57 10.01 -10.55 -0.79
C PRO A 57 10.89 -11.63 -0.13
N LYS A 58 11.17 -11.55 1.17
CA LYS A 58 12.09 -12.45 1.87
C LYS A 58 11.34 -13.48 2.68
N MET A 59 11.45 -14.75 2.31
CA MET A 59 10.83 -15.91 2.99
C MET A 59 11.03 -15.96 4.52
N ARG A 60 12.17 -15.43 5.04
CA ARG A 60 12.42 -15.40 6.48
C ARG A 60 11.38 -14.60 7.27
N HIS A 61 10.72 -13.64 6.65
CA HIS A 61 9.71 -12.80 7.29
C HIS A 61 8.33 -13.47 7.35
N TYR A 62 8.08 -14.52 6.55
CA TYR A 62 6.82 -15.29 6.60
C TYR A 62 6.64 -16.07 7.91
N ARG A 63 7.72 -16.23 8.68
CA ARG A 63 7.65 -16.89 10.01
C ARG A 63 6.84 -16.11 11.03
N PHE A 64 6.63 -14.82 10.83
CA PHE A 64 5.83 -13.98 11.72
C PHE A 64 4.31 -14.22 11.56
N TYR A 65 3.90 -14.80 10.44
CA TYR A 65 2.50 -15.06 10.09
C TYR A 65 2.23 -16.58 10.09
N LYS A 66 2.48 -17.21 11.23
CA LYS A 66 2.32 -18.68 11.38
C LYS A 66 0.94 -19.12 11.84
N SER A 67 0.01 -18.20 12.06
CA SER A 67 -1.26 -18.59 12.62
C SER A 67 -2.14 -19.29 11.58
N ALA A 68 -2.83 -20.31 12.04
CA ALA A 68 -3.78 -21.09 11.25
C ALA A 68 -5.03 -20.29 10.85
N ASN A 69 -5.14 -19.04 11.33
CA ASN A 69 -6.27 -18.15 11.10
C ASN A 69 -6.01 -17.13 10.01
N VAL A 70 -4.86 -17.22 9.32
CA VAL A 70 -4.57 -16.29 8.21
C VAL A 70 -5.60 -16.53 7.12
N ARG A 71 -6.45 -15.56 6.90
CA ARG A 71 -7.38 -15.48 5.77
C ARG A 71 -6.58 -15.50 4.47
N ALA A 72 -7.20 -15.49 3.33
CA ALA A 72 -6.51 -15.59 2.05
C ALA A 72 -5.35 -14.59 1.98
N THR A 73 -4.13 -15.10 1.88
CA THR A 73 -2.91 -14.29 1.86
C THR A 73 -2.29 -14.34 0.47
N LEU A 74 -2.10 -13.18 -0.10
CA LEU A 74 -1.38 -12.98 -1.35
C LEU A 74 0.06 -12.56 -1.04
N PHE A 75 0.99 -13.00 -1.87
CA PHE A 75 2.41 -12.71 -1.67
C PHE A 75 2.97 -11.92 -2.84
N TYR A 76 3.66 -10.81 -2.51
CA TYR A 76 4.41 -10.07 -3.51
C TYR A 76 5.60 -10.92 -3.99
N ARG A 77 5.67 -11.21 -5.30
CA ARG A 77 6.67 -12.14 -5.84
C ARG A 77 8.06 -11.49 -5.83
N TYR A 78 9.06 -12.28 -5.49
CA TYR A 78 10.46 -11.81 -5.44
C TYR A 78 10.94 -11.26 -6.79
N ARG A 79 10.53 -11.88 -7.90
CA ARG A 79 10.85 -11.39 -9.25
C ARG A 79 10.30 -9.99 -9.53
N ASP A 80 9.10 -9.69 -9.02
CA ASP A 80 8.47 -8.39 -9.18
C ASP A 80 9.18 -7.34 -8.32
N TRP A 81 9.59 -7.71 -7.11
CA TRP A 81 10.44 -6.88 -6.26
C TRP A 81 11.80 -6.54 -6.92
N LEU A 82 12.43 -7.51 -7.59
CA LEU A 82 13.68 -7.28 -8.32
C LEU A 82 13.46 -6.30 -9.50
N ALA A 83 12.33 -6.45 -10.20
CA ALA A 83 11.99 -5.54 -11.30
C ALA A 83 11.75 -4.11 -10.80
N ASP A 84 11.00 -3.96 -9.69
CA ASP A 84 10.80 -2.66 -9.06
C ASP A 84 12.10 -2.03 -8.58
N ARG A 85 12.93 -2.80 -7.89
CA ARG A 85 14.24 -2.34 -7.44
C ARG A 85 15.12 -1.88 -8.59
N LYS A 86 15.07 -2.58 -9.74
CA LYS A 86 15.80 -2.17 -10.95
C LYS A 86 15.26 -0.86 -11.51
N MET A 87 13.93 -0.69 -11.51
CA MET A 87 13.25 0.50 -12.04
C MET A 87 13.53 1.75 -11.19
N ILE A 88 13.54 1.61 -9.87
CA ILE A 88 13.78 2.70 -8.92
C ILE A 88 15.28 2.96 -8.74
N GLY A 89 16.12 1.92 -8.83
CA GLY A 89 17.55 1.97 -8.47
C GLY A 89 17.79 1.75 -6.97
N ARG A 90 16.74 1.73 -6.15
CA ARG A 90 16.77 1.52 -4.70
C ARG A 90 15.71 0.50 -4.25
N ARG A 91 15.65 0.24 -2.95
CA ARG A 91 14.62 -0.65 -2.37
C ARG A 91 13.25 0.01 -2.55
N PRO A 92 12.25 -0.68 -3.16
CA PRO A 92 10.90 -0.15 -3.28
C PRO A 92 10.24 -0.02 -1.90
N SER A 93 9.43 1.02 -1.71
CA SER A 93 8.56 1.16 -0.54
C SER A 93 7.38 0.20 -0.63
N SER A 94 6.68 -0.01 0.50
CA SER A 94 5.44 -0.80 0.50
C SER A 94 4.35 -0.15 -0.34
N GLY A 95 4.25 1.18 -0.32
CA GLY A 95 3.33 1.93 -1.17
C GLY A 95 3.59 1.67 -2.65
N PHE A 96 4.82 1.85 -3.08
CA PHE A 96 5.19 1.59 -4.47
C PHE A 96 4.93 0.13 -4.88
N MET A 97 5.27 -0.84 -4.03
CA MET A 97 5.03 -2.25 -4.32
C MET A 97 3.54 -2.54 -4.52
N ALA A 98 2.67 -1.99 -3.69
CA ALA A 98 1.22 -2.17 -3.83
C ALA A 98 0.70 -1.59 -5.14
N ILE A 99 1.09 -0.36 -5.49
CA ILE A 99 0.71 0.29 -6.75
C ILE A 99 1.23 -0.52 -7.94
N SER A 100 2.51 -0.89 -7.94
CA SER A 100 3.14 -1.69 -8.98
C SER A 100 2.45 -3.05 -9.17
N TRP A 101 2.00 -3.66 -8.07
CA TRP A 101 1.24 -4.91 -8.11
C TRP A 101 -0.09 -4.73 -8.84
N MET A 102 -0.84 -3.69 -8.51
CA MET A 102 -2.12 -3.38 -9.17
C MET A 102 -1.93 -3.09 -10.66
N VAL A 103 -0.94 -2.26 -11.00
CA VAL A 103 -0.62 -1.94 -12.41
C VAL A 103 -0.25 -3.20 -13.20
N ARG A 104 0.51 -4.12 -12.61
CA ARG A 104 0.89 -5.40 -13.27
C ARG A 104 -0.24 -6.38 -13.39
N LEU A 105 -1.13 -6.44 -12.43
CA LEU A 105 -2.30 -7.30 -12.52
C LEU A 105 -3.18 -6.91 -13.72
N GLY A 106 -3.35 -5.63 -13.97
CA GLY A 106 -4.17 -5.13 -15.07
C GLY A 106 -5.65 -5.60 -15.01
N ALA A 107 -6.08 -6.11 -13.86
CA ALA A 107 -7.40 -6.72 -13.69
C ALA A 107 -8.46 -5.72 -13.24
N ALA A 108 -8.06 -4.60 -12.65
CA ALA A 108 -8.96 -3.54 -12.23
C ALA A 108 -9.29 -2.62 -13.41
N ARG A 109 -10.55 -2.19 -13.50
CA ARG A 109 -10.99 -1.18 -14.49
C ARG A 109 -10.35 0.18 -14.20
N SER A 110 -10.24 0.52 -12.93
CA SER A 110 -9.62 1.74 -12.44
C SER A 110 -8.89 1.47 -11.14
N VAL A 111 -7.82 2.21 -10.90
CA VAL A 111 -7.07 2.21 -9.64
C VAL A 111 -6.91 3.66 -9.23
N THR A 112 -7.44 4.02 -8.07
CA THR A 112 -7.33 5.39 -7.53
C THR A 112 -6.49 5.37 -6.27
N LEU A 113 -5.55 6.28 -6.18
CA LEU A 113 -4.65 6.45 -5.04
C LEU A 113 -5.12 7.62 -4.19
N TYR A 114 -5.34 7.40 -2.90
CA TYR A 114 -5.69 8.41 -1.92
C TYR A 114 -4.60 8.51 -0.85
N GLY A 115 -4.20 9.74 -0.49
CA GLY A 115 -3.24 10.00 0.58
C GLY A 115 -1.80 9.58 0.25
N PHE A 116 -1.43 9.53 -1.02
CA PHE A 116 -0.06 9.26 -1.45
C PHE A 116 0.69 10.56 -1.71
N ASP A 117 1.46 11.00 -0.74
CA ASP A 117 2.34 12.16 -0.83
C ASP A 117 3.81 11.84 -1.19
N PHE A 118 4.11 10.53 -1.33
CA PHE A 118 5.46 10.02 -1.64
C PHE A 118 6.54 10.52 -0.66
N GLY A 119 6.19 10.59 0.62
CA GLY A 119 7.11 10.98 1.68
C GLY A 119 7.38 12.47 1.75
N ALA A 120 6.52 13.31 1.15
CA ALA A 120 6.59 14.77 1.29
C ALA A 120 6.31 15.21 2.72
N THR A 121 5.42 14.48 3.45
CA THR A 121 5.15 14.70 4.86
C THR A 121 5.55 13.49 5.71
N PRO A 122 5.96 13.68 6.98
CA PRO A 122 6.10 12.58 7.92
C PRO A 122 4.76 11.89 8.14
N THR A 123 4.79 10.56 8.25
CA THR A 123 3.56 9.82 8.57
C THR A 123 3.11 10.12 9.99
N TYR A 124 1.79 10.16 10.25
CA TYR A 124 1.25 10.49 11.57
C TYR A 124 1.70 9.52 12.69
N TYR A 125 2.11 8.29 12.33
CA TYR A 125 2.68 7.31 13.26
C TYR A 125 4.21 7.37 13.38
N ASN A 126 4.86 8.28 12.65
CA ASN A 126 6.30 8.55 12.70
C ASN A 126 6.58 10.03 12.40
N PRO A 127 6.12 10.94 13.29
CA PRO A 127 6.14 12.40 13.05
C PRO A 127 7.55 12.98 12.98
N ASP A 128 8.53 12.35 13.64
CA ASP A 128 9.93 12.81 13.62
C ASP A 128 10.66 12.45 12.32
N GLY A 129 9.98 11.74 11.42
CA GLY A 129 10.60 11.19 10.22
C GLY A 129 11.59 10.08 10.54
N TYR A 130 12.15 9.45 9.51
CA TYR A 130 13.22 8.48 9.67
C TYR A 130 14.08 8.40 8.42
N MET A 131 15.33 7.97 8.59
CA MET A 131 16.18 7.67 7.45
C MET A 131 15.63 6.46 6.71
N THR A 132 15.18 6.68 5.49
CA THR A 132 14.57 5.63 4.66
C THR A 132 15.54 5.11 3.60
N PRO A 133 15.55 3.80 3.32
CA PRO A 133 16.29 3.24 2.19
C PRO A 133 15.60 3.43 0.84
N HIS A 134 14.43 4.10 0.84
CA HIS A 134 13.60 4.31 -0.34
C HIS A 134 14.00 5.60 -1.07
N ASP A 135 13.72 5.65 -2.36
CA ASP A 135 13.84 6.85 -3.19
C ASP A 135 12.43 7.31 -3.56
N PHE A 136 11.80 8.02 -2.64
CA PHE A 136 10.41 8.47 -2.82
C PHE A 136 10.25 9.41 -4.01
N ALA A 137 11.26 10.22 -4.33
CA ALA A 137 11.21 11.11 -5.49
C ALA A 137 11.13 10.30 -6.79
N ARG A 138 11.95 9.26 -6.92
CA ARG A 138 11.91 8.37 -8.09
C ARG A 138 10.64 7.54 -8.14
N GLU A 139 10.14 7.05 -6.99
CA GLU A 139 8.87 6.35 -6.92
C GLU A 139 7.72 7.25 -7.40
N ALA A 140 7.67 8.49 -6.92
CA ALA A 140 6.67 9.48 -7.34
C ALA A 140 6.70 9.75 -8.85
N GLU A 141 7.90 9.90 -9.44
CA GLU A 141 8.07 10.12 -10.87
C GLU A 141 7.43 8.97 -11.66
N ILE A 142 7.77 7.73 -11.34
CA ILE A 142 7.25 6.53 -12.00
C ILE A 142 5.72 6.43 -11.86
N VAL A 143 5.20 6.67 -10.66
CA VAL A 143 3.75 6.60 -10.41
C VAL A 143 3.00 7.68 -11.18
N ARG A 144 3.54 8.91 -11.25
CA ARG A 144 2.98 9.97 -12.08
C ARG A 144 3.04 9.65 -13.59
N GLU A 145 4.08 8.94 -14.05
CA GLU A 145 4.12 8.41 -15.43
C GLU A 145 2.97 7.43 -15.69
N TRP A 146 2.71 6.52 -14.74
CA TRP A 146 1.57 5.60 -14.85
C TRP A 146 0.22 6.32 -14.84
N ALA A 147 0.08 7.39 -14.05
CA ALA A 147 -1.11 8.21 -14.06
C ALA A 147 -1.31 8.93 -15.40
N ARG A 148 -0.25 9.55 -15.93
CA ARG A 148 -0.29 10.18 -17.27
C ARG A 148 -0.61 9.17 -18.39
N ALA A 149 -0.22 7.92 -18.23
CA ALA A 149 -0.55 6.83 -19.15
C ALA A 149 -1.96 6.25 -18.94
N GLY A 150 -2.77 6.82 -18.03
CA GLY A 150 -4.13 6.37 -17.74
C GLY A 150 -4.24 5.02 -17.02
N LYS A 151 -3.15 4.55 -16.40
CA LYS A 151 -3.16 3.27 -15.69
C LYS A 151 -3.72 3.38 -14.27
N ILE A 152 -3.61 4.55 -13.68
CA ILE A 152 -4.06 4.87 -12.33
C ILE A 152 -4.52 6.33 -12.28
N SER A 153 -5.27 6.70 -11.24
CA SER A 153 -5.59 8.08 -10.88
C SER A 153 -4.97 8.40 -9.51
N ILE A 154 -4.55 9.63 -9.31
CA ILE A 154 -4.04 10.13 -8.03
C ILE A 154 -4.97 11.25 -7.61
N VAL A 155 -5.50 11.15 -6.39
CA VAL A 155 -6.29 12.22 -5.76
C VAL A 155 -5.34 13.02 -4.89
N ASP A 156 -5.18 14.30 -5.23
CA ASP A 156 -4.33 15.20 -4.45
C ASP A 156 -5.01 15.49 -3.11
N PRO A 157 -4.28 15.48 -1.97
CA PRO A 157 -4.87 15.82 -0.67
C PRO A 157 -5.51 17.21 -0.62
N ASP A 158 -5.04 18.11 -1.49
CA ASP A 158 -5.49 19.52 -1.54
C ASP A 158 -6.64 19.77 -2.54
N ASP A 159 -7.13 18.74 -3.24
CA ASP A 159 -8.30 18.82 -4.13
C ASP A 159 -9.63 18.72 -3.33
N GLU A 160 -9.89 19.70 -2.45
CA GLU A 160 -11.20 19.94 -1.82
C GLU A 160 -11.90 21.20 -2.39
#